data_75d6af3d6a85b49c042ac48627cf6ed8
#
_entry.id   75d6af3d6a85b49c042ac48627cf6ed8
#
_cell.length_a   1.000
_cell.length_b   1.000
_cell.length_c   1.000
_cell.angle_alpha   90.00
_cell.angle_beta   90.00
_cell.angle_gamma   90.00
#
_symmetry.space_group_name_H-M   'P 1'
#
loop_
_entity.id
_entity.type
_entity.pdbx_description
1 polymer ?
#
loop_
_entity_poly.entity_id
_entity_poly.type
_entity_poly.pdbx_seq_one_letter_code
_entity_poly.pdbx_strand_id
1 'polypeptide(L)'
;MPSPTDQCLRKRALVLGLHGLLTRWDELSHEPWLSTLLDIEETERQRRSLERRLAAAKLTMMKPIADFDWKHPKTIDRTLVDDLFELQFMRDHVNIVLLGPNGVGKTMLAQNLAYHAVMHGFTARFTTASAMLGDLNAQDGAVALRRRLHRYVKPALLVIDELGYLPYSNRYADLLFEVVTQRYMKAPIVITTNRPFSEWAAVFQSATCVGTLLDRLCHRVEIVQIAGESWRLKESMERSARPRTRPPRNPT
;
A
#
# COMPACT_ATOMS: atom_id res chain seq x y z
N MET A 1 -16.59 36.50 26.71
CA MET A 1 -16.65 35.23 25.94
C MET A 1 -15.47 35.18 25.02
N PRO A 2 -14.75 34.04 24.90
CA PRO A 2 -13.61 33.94 23.99
C PRO A 2 -14.07 34.20 22.55
N SER A 3 -13.24 34.90 21.77
CA SER A 3 -13.56 35.17 20.37
C SER A 3 -13.58 33.88 19.55
N PRO A 4 -14.28 33.83 18.39
CA PRO A 4 -14.24 32.66 17.51
C PRO A 4 -12.80 32.27 17.10
N THR A 5 -11.92 33.25 16.95
CA THR A 5 -10.49 33.05 16.64
C THR A 5 -9.76 32.38 17.80
N ASP A 6 -10.00 32.84 19.03
CA ASP A 6 -9.39 32.27 20.24
C ASP A 6 -9.79 30.79 20.44
N GLN A 7 -11.09 30.48 20.26
CA GLN A 7 -11.55 29.09 20.32
C GLN A 7 -10.91 28.20 19.25
N CYS A 8 -10.69 28.74 18.05
CA CYS A 8 -10.01 28.02 16.97
C CYS A 8 -8.54 27.71 17.33
N LEU A 9 -7.78 28.70 17.79
CA LEU A 9 -6.39 28.53 18.19
C LEU A 9 -6.24 27.56 19.37
N ARG A 10 -7.15 27.63 20.36
CA ARG A 10 -7.17 26.72 21.52
C ARG A 10 -7.43 25.27 21.10
N LYS A 11 -8.35 25.04 20.15
CA LYS A 11 -8.61 23.71 19.58
C LYS A 11 -7.39 23.16 18.84
N ARG A 12 -6.70 23.99 18.07
CA ARG A 12 -5.45 23.62 17.39
C ARG A 12 -4.37 23.22 18.39
N ALA A 13 -4.15 24.04 19.43
CA ALA A 13 -3.20 23.74 20.51
C ALA A 13 -3.53 22.42 21.23
N LEU A 14 -4.82 22.10 21.44
CA LEU A 14 -5.29 20.85 22.02
C LEU A 14 -4.95 19.65 21.11
N VAL A 15 -5.26 19.74 19.82
CA VAL A 15 -4.93 18.69 18.82
C VAL A 15 -3.42 18.47 18.74
N LEU A 16 -2.65 19.52 18.86
CA LEU A 16 -1.19 19.46 18.93
C LEU A 16 -0.67 18.92 20.28
N GLY A 17 -1.51 18.75 21.30
CA GLY A 17 -1.11 18.31 22.65
C GLY A 17 -0.16 19.28 23.34
N LEU A 18 -0.27 20.56 23.05
CA LEU A 18 0.55 21.62 23.66
C LEU A 18 -0.01 21.98 25.05
N HIS A 19 0.03 21.00 25.96
CA HIS A 19 -0.59 21.13 27.29
C HIS A 19 -0.02 22.27 28.11
N GLY A 20 1.28 22.56 28.03
CA GLY A 20 1.89 23.71 28.71
C GLY A 20 1.35 25.06 28.22
N LEU A 21 1.07 25.19 26.93
CA LEU A 21 0.43 26.36 26.33
C LEU A 21 -1.03 26.47 26.82
N LEU A 22 -1.75 25.36 26.87
CA LEU A 22 -3.15 25.32 27.30
C LEU A 22 -3.35 25.68 28.77
N THR A 23 -2.40 25.35 29.66
CA THR A 23 -2.45 25.72 31.08
C THR A 23 -2.24 27.23 31.31
N ARG A 24 -1.56 27.91 30.40
CA ARG A 24 -1.32 29.35 30.45
C ARG A 24 -2.04 30.11 29.34
N TRP A 25 -3.20 29.57 28.91
CA TRP A 25 -3.94 30.08 27.76
C TRP A 25 -4.31 31.56 27.90
N ASP A 26 -4.81 31.95 29.06
CA ASP A 26 -5.28 33.31 29.31
C ASP A 26 -4.14 34.38 29.25
N GLU A 27 -2.91 33.94 29.51
CA GLU A 27 -1.73 34.80 29.40
C GLU A 27 -1.19 34.87 27.96
N LEU A 28 -1.30 33.75 27.20
CA LEU A 28 -0.60 33.59 25.93
C LEU A 28 -1.52 33.69 24.70
N SER A 29 -2.83 33.64 24.88
CA SER A 29 -3.78 33.63 23.75
C SER A 29 -3.76 34.91 22.90
N HIS A 30 -3.34 36.04 23.48
CA HIS A 30 -3.28 37.32 22.80
C HIS A 30 -1.93 37.63 22.13
N GLU A 31 -0.96 36.73 22.29
CA GLU A 31 0.36 36.90 21.74
C GLU A 31 0.38 36.79 20.22
N PRO A 32 0.96 37.79 19.48
CA PRO A 32 0.90 37.79 18.01
C PRO A 32 1.66 36.65 17.35
N TRP A 33 2.61 36.03 18.05
CA TRP A 33 3.36 34.87 17.55
C TRP A 33 2.62 33.53 17.64
N LEU A 34 1.53 33.45 18.41
CA LEU A 34 0.86 32.19 18.72
C LEU A 34 0.34 31.46 17.48
N SER A 35 -0.33 32.18 16.56
CA SER A 35 -0.82 31.57 15.32
C SER A 35 0.31 31.03 14.47
N THR A 36 1.40 31.78 14.34
CA THR A 36 2.59 31.38 13.59
C THR A 36 3.25 30.14 14.20
N LEU A 37 3.35 30.08 15.53
CA LEU A 37 3.87 28.90 16.23
C LEU A 37 3.02 27.65 15.94
N LEU A 38 1.68 27.77 16.01
CA LEU A 38 0.78 26.66 15.71
C LEU A 38 0.90 26.20 14.26
N ASP A 39 1.04 27.13 13.30
CA ASP A 39 1.25 26.82 11.87
C ASP A 39 2.55 26.03 11.66
N ILE A 40 3.64 26.45 12.30
CA ILE A 40 4.93 25.78 12.24
C ILE A 40 4.83 24.37 12.84
N GLU A 41 4.24 24.23 14.02
CA GLU A 41 4.08 22.94 14.69
C GLU A 41 3.19 21.97 13.90
N GLU A 42 2.09 22.44 13.33
CA GLU A 42 1.22 21.62 12.47
C GLU A 42 1.96 21.13 11.23
N THR A 43 2.67 22.05 10.55
CA THR A 43 3.44 21.71 9.35
C THR A 43 4.53 20.69 9.65
N GLU A 44 5.29 20.90 10.73
CA GLU A 44 6.36 19.98 11.11
C GLU A 44 5.83 18.60 11.54
N ARG A 45 4.71 18.55 12.24
CA ARG A 45 4.06 17.26 12.59
C ARG A 45 3.51 16.53 11.39
N GLN A 46 2.91 17.26 10.45
CA GLN A 46 2.45 16.66 9.19
C GLN A 46 3.61 16.09 8.41
N ARG A 47 4.73 16.82 8.28
CA ARG A 47 5.96 16.35 7.64
C ARG A 47 6.50 15.09 8.29
N ARG A 48 6.71 15.10 9.63
CA ARG A 48 7.19 13.91 10.38
C ARG A 48 6.22 12.74 10.29
N SER A 49 4.93 13.01 10.31
CA SER A 49 3.90 11.96 10.16
C SER A 49 3.97 11.32 8.78
N LEU A 50 4.10 12.12 7.71
CA LEU A 50 4.26 11.64 6.35
C LEU A 50 5.53 10.80 6.20
N GLU A 51 6.67 11.28 6.69
CA GLU A 51 7.94 10.54 6.64
C GLU A 51 7.85 9.17 7.33
N ARG A 52 7.23 9.13 8.52
CA ARG A 52 7.01 7.85 9.23
C ARG A 52 6.11 6.90 8.45
N ARG A 53 5.03 7.41 7.83
CA ARG A 53 4.12 6.59 7.00
C ARG A 53 4.83 6.05 5.76
N LEU A 54 5.62 6.88 5.07
CA LEU A 54 6.41 6.46 3.91
C LEU A 54 7.45 5.39 4.29
N ALA A 55 8.18 5.59 5.37
CA ALA A 55 9.15 4.62 5.86
C ALA A 55 8.48 3.27 6.25
N ALA A 56 7.30 3.32 6.87
CA ALA A 56 6.54 2.13 7.28
C ALA A 56 5.93 1.39 6.07
N ALA A 57 5.59 2.12 5.01
CA ALA A 57 4.95 1.55 3.82
C ALA A 57 5.89 0.60 3.04
N LYS A 58 7.21 0.75 3.16
CA LYS A 58 8.21 -0.10 2.48
C LYS A 58 8.07 -0.07 0.95
N LEU A 59 7.70 1.08 0.40
CA LEU A 59 7.67 1.31 -1.04
C LEU A 59 9.10 1.57 -1.51
N THR A 60 9.69 0.60 -2.20
CA THR A 60 11.06 0.69 -2.74
C THR A 60 11.03 0.72 -4.26
N MET A 61 11.92 1.51 -4.88
CA MET A 61 12.11 1.55 -6.34
C MET A 61 10.80 1.79 -7.13
N MET A 62 9.90 2.63 -6.61
CA MET A 62 8.62 2.93 -7.24
C MET A 62 8.83 3.86 -8.45
N LYS A 63 8.31 3.46 -9.62
CA LYS A 63 8.12 4.36 -10.75
C LYS A 63 6.81 5.14 -10.57
N PRO A 64 6.78 6.46 -10.84
CA PRO A 64 5.54 7.24 -10.71
C PRO A 64 4.48 6.76 -11.71
N ILE A 65 3.20 6.92 -11.36
CA ILE A 65 2.08 6.51 -12.21
C ILE A 65 2.08 7.26 -13.56
N ALA A 66 2.67 8.46 -13.61
CA ALA A 66 2.84 9.21 -14.85
C ALA A 66 3.66 8.48 -15.92
N ASP A 67 4.54 7.56 -15.50
CA ASP A 67 5.36 6.73 -16.39
C ASP A 67 4.62 5.46 -16.86
N PHE A 68 3.37 5.26 -16.44
CA PHE A 68 2.58 4.10 -16.87
C PHE A 68 2.07 4.30 -18.29
N ASP A 69 2.52 3.47 -19.21
CA ASP A 69 2.03 3.49 -20.59
C ASP A 69 0.65 2.82 -20.69
N TRP A 70 -0.40 3.61 -20.63
CA TRP A 70 -1.80 3.14 -20.73
C TRP A 70 -2.15 2.48 -22.07
N LYS A 71 -1.32 2.66 -23.11
CA LYS A 71 -1.52 2.05 -24.43
C LYS A 71 -0.87 0.68 -24.55
N HIS A 72 0.03 0.34 -23.62
CA HIS A 72 0.76 -0.93 -23.69
C HIS A 72 -0.09 -2.15 -23.33
N PRO A 73 -0.91 -2.18 -22.25
CA PRO A 73 -1.84 -3.26 -22.03
C PRO A 73 -2.88 -3.33 -23.15
N LYS A 74 -3.15 -4.55 -23.68
CA LYS A 74 -4.22 -4.74 -24.66
C LYS A 74 -5.58 -4.36 -24.08
N THR A 75 -5.80 -4.72 -22.82
CA THR A 75 -7.00 -4.36 -22.08
C THR A 75 -6.64 -4.01 -20.64
N ILE A 76 -7.18 -2.88 -20.19
CA ILE A 76 -7.21 -2.43 -18.80
C ILE A 76 -8.40 -1.49 -18.66
N ASP A 77 -9.20 -1.68 -17.64
CA ASP A 77 -10.25 -0.73 -17.30
C ASP A 77 -9.63 0.48 -16.60
N ARG A 78 -9.35 1.52 -17.41
CA ARG A 78 -8.75 2.75 -16.90
C ARG A 78 -9.69 3.50 -15.97
N THR A 79 -11.00 3.52 -16.26
CA THR A 79 -11.98 4.19 -15.41
C THR A 79 -11.99 3.60 -14.01
N LEU A 80 -12.04 2.26 -13.93
CA LEU A 80 -11.95 1.57 -12.64
C LEU A 80 -10.62 1.89 -11.91
N VAL A 81 -9.50 1.93 -12.63
CA VAL A 81 -8.22 2.30 -12.00
C VAL A 81 -8.24 3.74 -11.50
N ASP A 82 -8.76 4.69 -12.28
CA ASP A 82 -8.87 6.10 -11.88
C ASP A 82 -9.77 6.22 -10.63
N ASP A 83 -10.89 5.48 -10.57
CA ASP A 83 -11.79 5.41 -9.39
C ASP A 83 -11.08 4.87 -8.14
N LEU A 84 -10.16 3.91 -8.29
CA LEU A 84 -9.37 3.42 -7.16
C LEU A 84 -8.47 4.50 -6.54
N PHE A 85 -8.00 5.46 -7.35
CA PHE A 85 -7.22 6.59 -6.84
C PHE A 85 -8.05 7.61 -6.07
N GLU A 86 -9.39 7.58 -6.15
CA GLU A 86 -10.27 8.35 -5.26
C GLU A 86 -10.31 7.77 -3.83
N LEU A 87 -9.72 6.59 -3.61
CA LEU A 87 -9.57 5.92 -2.31
C LEU A 87 -10.90 5.61 -1.59
N GLN A 88 -12.04 5.59 -2.31
CA GLN A 88 -13.33 5.24 -1.70
C GLN A 88 -13.31 3.81 -1.14
N PHE A 89 -12.62 2.86 -1.83
CA PHE A 89 -12.44 1.48 -1.38
C PHE A 89 -11.83 1.36 0.04
N MET A 90 -11.04 2.36 0.46
CA MET A 90 -10.47 2.42 1.81
C MET A 90 -11.54 2.60 2.88
N ARG A 91 -12.57 3.40 2.60
CA ARG A 91 -13.68 3.69 3.51
C ARG A 91 -14.68 2.54 3.54
N ASP A 92 -14.91 1.93 2.37
CA ASP A 92 -15.88 0.85 2.19
C ASP A 92 -15.29 -0.54 2.50
N HIS A 93 -13.99 -0.59 2.85
CA HIS A 93 -13.23 -1.82 3.14
C HIS A 93 -13.33 -2.85 2.02
N VAL A 94 -13.24 -2.38 0.75
CA VAL A 94 -13.27 -3.21 -0.45
C VAL A 94 -11.86 -3.67 -0.79
N ASN A 95 -11.65 -4.96 -0.98
CA ASN A 95 -10.38 -5.52 -1.44
C ASN A 95 -10.18 -5.25 -2.93
N ILE A 96 -8.93 -5.14 -3.36
CA ILE A 96 -8.58 -4.94 -4.77
C ILE A 96 -7.71 -6.09 -5.24
N VAL A 97 -8.02 -6.64 -6.40
CA VAL A 97 -7.20 -7.68 -7.05
C VAL A 97 -6.78 -7.20 -8.42
N LEU A 98 -5.47 -6.99 -8.61
CA LEU A 98 -4.86 -6.71 -9.90
C LEU A 98 -4.45 -8.04 -10.53
N LEU A 99 -5.24 -8.51 -11.50
CA LEU A 99 -5.06 -9.82 -12.15
C LEU A 99 -4.50 -9.64 -13.57
N GLY A 100 -3.49 -10.41 -13.92
CA GLY A 100 -2.96 -10.42 -15.30
C GLY A 100 -1.58 -11.05 -15.42
N PRO A 101 -1.06 -11.23 -16.65
CA PRO A 101 0.23 -11.86 -16.88
C PRO A 101 1.40 -11.04 -16.30
N ASN A 102 2.61 -11.63 -16.35
CA ASN A 102 3.79 -10.97 -15.84
C ASN A 102 4.19 -9.77 -16.72
N GLY A 103 4.64 -8.68 -16.06
CA GLY A 103 5.18 -7.53 -16.76
C GLY A 103 4.16 -6.53 -17.30
N VAL A 104 2.85 -6.67 -17.02
CA VAL A 104 1.80 -5.74 -17.47
C VAL A 104 1.59 -4.53 -16.56
N GLY A 105 2.41 -4.36 -15.51
CA GLY A 105 2.38 -3.17 -14.65
C GLY A 105 1.61 -3.30 -13.34
N LYS A 106 1.10 -4.49 -12.96
CA LYS A 106 0.33 -4.72 -11.69
C LYS A 106 1.03 -4.15 -10.45
N THR A 107 2.31 -4.52 -10.27
CA THR A 107 3.11 -4.05 -9.13
C THR A 107 3.24 -2.52 -9.11
N MET A 108 3.44 -1.91 -10.28
CA MET A 108 3.51 -0.45 -10.40
C MET A 108 2.21 0.22 -9.98
N LEU A 109 1.06 -0.27 -10.44
CA LEU A 109 -0.25 0.23 -10.01
C LEU A 109 -0.46 0.05 -8.51
N ALA A 110 -0.17 -1.13 -7.96
CA ALA A 110 -0.31 -1.43 -6.54
C ALA A 110 0.56 -0.53 -5.65
N GLN A 111 1.81 -0.28 -6.05
CA GLN A 111 2.72 0.62 -5.33
C GLN A 111 2.24 2.07 -5.37
N ASN A 112 1.80 2.56 -6.54
CA ASN A 112 1.28 3.93 -6.67
C ASN A 112 0.00 4.12 -5.88
N LEU A 113 -0.90 3.12 -5.84
CA LEU A 113 -2.10 3.17 -5.02
C LEU A 113 -1.77 3.25 -3.53
N ALA A 114 -0.79 2.45 -3.07
CA ALA A 114 -0.32 2.51 -1.69
C ALA A 114 0.35 3.86 -1.36
N TYR A 115 1.15 4.40 -2.27
CA TYR A 115 1.77 5.71 -2.14
C TYR A 115 0.71 6.81 -2.04
N HIS A 116 -0.28 6.77 -2.92
CA HIS A 116 -1.38 7.73 -2.93
C HIS A 116 -2.18 7.68 -1.61
N ALA A 117 -2.47 6.49 -1.10
CA ALA A 117 -3.11 6.33 0.22
C ALA A 117 -2.25 6.94 1.35
N VAL A 118 -0.92 6.77 1.32
CA VAL A 118 0.00 7.39 2.30
C VAL A 118 -0.02 8.91 2.23
N MET A 119 -0.04 9.48 1.03
CA MET A 119 -0.13 10.93 0.83
C MET A 119 -1.44 11.50 1.37
N HIS A 120 -2.54 10.73 1.32
CA HIS A 120 -3.86 11.09 1.87
C HIS A 120 -4.03 10.74 3.36
N GLY A 121 -2.94 10.44 4.07
CA GLY A 121 -2.96 10.28 5.54
C GLY A 121 -3.13 8.85 6.02
N PHE A 122 -3.39 7.88 5.16
CA PHE A 122 -3.51 6.48 5.55
C PHE A 122 -2.14 5.84 5.84
N THR A 123 -2.12 4.84 6.70
CA THR A 123 -0.96 3.98 6.86
C THR A 123 -1.04 2.84 5.87
N ALA A 124 0.05 2.55 5.15
CA ALA A 124 0.12 1.45 4.21
C ALA A 124 1.30 0.52 4.51
N ARG A 125 1.22 -0.71 4.03
CA ARG A 125 2.30 -1.69 4.03
C ARG A 125 2.33 -2.42 2.71
N PHE A 126 3.45 -2.31 1.99
CA PHE A 126 3.73 -3.09 0.80
C PHE A 126 4.65 -4.26 1.16
N THR A 127 4.37 -5.44 0.62
CA THR A 127 5.19 -6.65 0.78
C THR A 127 4.89 -7.63 -0.35
N THR A 128 5.84 -8.50 -0.68
CA THR A 128 5.51 -9.68 -1.51
C THR A 128 4.87 -10.76 -0.65
N ALA A 129 4.07 -11.64 -1.27
CA ALA A 129 3.47 -12.76 -0.57
C ALA A 129 4.53 -13.67 0.07
N SER A 130 5.61 -13.98 -0.65
CA SER A 130 6.71 -14.81 -0.16
C SER A 130 7.41 -14.19 1.04
N ALA A 131 7.70 -12.88 1.00
CA ALA A 131 8.35 -12.18 2.11
C ALA A 131 7.46 -12.13 3.36
N MET A 132 6.16 -11.85 3.19
CA MET A 132 5.21 -11.83 4.30
C MET A 132 5.05 -13.20 4.94
N LEU A 133 4.79 -14.22 4.13
CA LEU A 133 4.55 -15.57 4.62
C LEU A 133 5.81 -16.20 5.24
N GLY A 134 6.99 -15.96 4.64
CA GLY A 134 8.27 -16.35 5.21
C GLY A 134 8.55 -15.67 6.56
N ASP A 135 8.29 -14.34 6.67
CA ASP A 135 8.45 -13.58 7.91
C ASP A 135 7.52 -14.09 9.04
N LEU A 136 6.29 -14.46 8.69
CA LEU A 136 5.34 -15.05 9.64
C LEU A 136 5.70 -16.49 10.01
N ASN A 137 6.12 -17.30 9.04
CA ASN A 137 6.48 -18.69 9.26
C ASN A 137 7.74 -18.85 10.12
N ALA A 138 8.65 -17.87 10.08
CA ALA A 138 9.88 -17.86 10.88
C ALA A 138 9.65 -17.56 12.38
N GLN A 139 8.39 -17.37 12.82
CA GLN A 139 8.12 -17.06 14.22
C GLN A 139 7.92 -18.33 15.05
N ASP A 140 8.72 -18.46 16.10
CA ASP A 140 8.60 -19.55 17.07
C ASP A 140 7.60 -19.17 18.17
N GLY A 141 6.52 -19.94 18.25
CA GLY A 141 5.48 -19.78 19.26
C GLY A 141 4.39 -18.75 18.96
N ALA A 142 3.23 -18.96 19.58
CA ALA A 142 2.00 -18.19 19.31
C ALA A 142 2.11 -16.69 19.63
N VAL A 143 2.87 -16.34 20.68
CA VAL A 143 3.04 -14.93 21.12
C VAL A 143 3.87 -14.16 20.09
N ALA A 144 4.98 -14.73 19.63
CA ALA A 144 5.84 -14.14 18.61
C ALA A 144 5.09 -13.98 17.30
N LEU A 145 4.36 -15.00 16.86
CA LEU A 145 3.54 -14.97 15.66
C LEU A 145 2.47 -13.88 15.75
N ARG A 146 1.71 -13.79 16.85
CA ARG A 146 0.68 -12.75 17.04
C ARG A 146 1.28 -11.35 16.97
N ARG A 147 2.42 -11.11 17.61
CA ARG A 147 3.14 -9.84 17.54
C ARG A 147 3.58 -9.51 16.11
N ARG A 148 4.02 -10.51 15.35
CA ARG A 148 4.45 -10.33 13.96
C ARG A 148 3.28 -10.09 13.02
N LEU A 149 2.16 -10.80 13.17
CA LEU A 149 0.92 -10.61 12.43
C LEU A 149 0.43 -9.16 12.50
N HIS A 150 0.58 -8.52 13.66
CA HIS A 150 0.16 -7.13 13.84
C HIS A 150 0.82 -6.15 12.85
N ARG A 151 2.01 -6.47 12.30
CA ARG A 151 2.66 -5.66 11.26
C ARG A 151 1.88 -5.62 9.95
N TYR A 152 1.13 -6.67 9.65
CA TYR A 152 0.36 -6.84 8.42
C TYR A 152 -1.11 -6.54 8.62
N VAL A 153 -1.59 -6.60 9.85
CA VAL A 153 -3.00 -6.36 10.19
C VAL A 153 -3.26 -4.89 10.53
N LYS A 154 -2.35 -4.22 11.24
CA LYS A 154 -2.52 -2.83 11.71
C LYS A 154 -2.58 -1.76 10.61
N PRO A 155 -1.79 -1.80 9.51
CA PRO A 155 -1.85 -0.77 8.49
C PRO A 155 -3.25 -0.65 7.89
N ALA A 156 -3.70 0.58 7.60
CA ALA A 156 -4.99 0.82 6.98
C ALA A 156 -5.10 0.15 5.59
N LEU A 157 -3.98 0.08 4.86
CA LEU A 157 -3.87 -0.65 3.58
C LEU A 157 -2.73 -1.67 3.64
N LEU A 158 -3.02 -2.92 3.27
CA LEU A 158 -2.01 -3.94 3.02
C LEU A 158 -1.94 -4.24 1.52
N VAL A 159 -0.75 -4.16 0.95
CA VAL A 159 -0.50 -4.59 -0.43
C VAL A 159 0.32 -5.87 -0.40
N ILE A 160 -0.22 -6.94 -0.98
CA ILE A 160 0.44 -8.26 -1.12
C ILE A 160 0.74 -8.47 -2.60
N ASP A 161 2.00 -8.27 -2.96
CA ASP A 161 2.46 -8.42 -4.34
C ASP A 161 2.85 -9.87 -4.65
N GLU A 162 2.66 -10.30 -5.88
CA GLU A 162 3.07 -11.60 -6.40
C GLU A 162 2.42 -12.82 -5.69
N LEU A 163 1.15 -12.72 -5.29
CA LEU A 163 0.45 -13.86 -4.70
C LEU A 163 0.14 -14.91 -5.78
N GLY A 164 0.47 -16.18 -5.50
CA GLY A 164 0.21 -17.31 -6.40
C GLY A 164 1.31 -17.58 -7.44
N TYR A 165 2.46 -16.93 -7.37
CA TYR A 165 3.59 -17.18 -8.28
C TYR A 165 4.29 -18.52 -8.01
N LEU A 166 4.29 -18.96 -6.78
CA LEU A 166 4.87 -20.23 -6.35
C LEU A 166 3.82 -21.05 -5.60
N PRO A 167 3.90 -22.38 -5.61
CA PRO A 167 3.06 -23.21 -4.76
C PRO A 167 3.40 -22.94 -3.29
N TYR A 168 2.37 -22.83 -2.46
CA TYR A 168 2.51 -22.58 -1.02
C TYR A 168 2.18 -23.85 -0.23
N SER A 169 2.94 -24.10 0.85
CA SER A 169 2.61 -25.15 1.82
C SER A 169 1.31 -24.83 2.56
N ASN A 170 0.69 -25.86 3.18
CA ASN A 170 -0.51 -25.69 4.00
C ASN A 170 -0.28 -24.64 5.11
N ARG A 171 0.90 -24.62 5.72
CA ARG A 171 1.24 -23.61 6.73
C ARG A 171 1.17 -22.18 6.20
N TYR A 172 1.57 -21.95 4.96
CA TYR A 172 1.48 -20.63 4.32
C TYR A 172 0.03 -20.26 4.01
N ALA A 173 -0.80 -21.24 3.63
CA ALA A 173 -2.23 -21.04 3.46
C ALA A 173 -2.90 -20.59 4.77
N ASP A 174 -2.58 -21.25 5.90
CA ASP A 174 -3.09 -20.90 7.23
C ASP A 174 -2.66 -19.50 7.66
N LEU A 175 -1.40 -19.13 7.41
CA LEU A 175 -0.89 -17.80 7.74
C LEU A 175 -1.56 -16.70 6.91
N LEU A 176 -1.78 -16.93 5.61
CA LEU A 176 -2.52 -16.00 4.76
C LEU A 176 -3.98 -15.89 5.21
N PHE A 177 -4.61 -17.03 5.51
CA PHE A 177 -5.97 -17.07 6.05
C PHE A 177 -6.10 -16.26 7.34
N GLU A 178 -5.12 -16.35 8.24
CA GLU A 178 -5.10 -15.57 9.48
C GLU A 178 -5.02 -14.06 9.20
N VAL A 179 -4.14 -13.63 8.28
CA VAL A 179 -4.02 -12.23 7.88
C VAL A 179 -5.34 -11.71 7.28
N VAL A 180 -5.92 -12.45 6.33
CA VAL A 180 -7.17 -12.06 5.67
C VAL A 180 -8.32 -12.01 6.69
N THR A 181 -8.39 -12.99 7.59
CA THR A 181 -9.43 -13.06 8.64
C THR A 181 -9.39 -11.86 9.57
N GLN A 182 -8.21 -11.49 10.04
CA GLN A 182 -8.08 -10.36 10.97
C GLN A 182 -8.38 -9.01 10.30
N ARG A 183 -8.21 -8.92 8.98
CA ARG A 183 -8.51 -7.71 8.19
C ARG A 183 -9.93 -7.68 7.63
N TYR A 184 -10.61 -8.82 7.59
CA TYR A 184 -11.94 -8.95 7.00
C TYR A 184 -12.92 -7.91 7.55
N MET A 185 -13.55 -7.13 6.66
CA MET A 185 -14.48 -6.04 6.93
C MET A 185 -13.93 -4.89 7.81
N LYS A 186 -12.61 -4.80 7.98
CA LYS A 186 -11.96 -3.78 8.82
C LYS A 186 -10.96 -2.93 8.05
N ALA A 187 -10.24 -3.53 7.11
CA ALA A 187 -9.21 -2.84 6.35
C ALA A 187 -8.94 -3.57 5.04
N PRO A 188 -8.90 -2.87 3.88
CA PRO A 188 -8.72 -3.49 2.58
C PRO A 188 -7.34 -4.11 2.39
N ILE A 189 -7.31 -5.07 1.46
CA ILE A 189 -6.09 -5.69 0.94
C ILE A 189 -6.05 -5.43 -0.56
N VAL A 190 -4.90 -4.99 -1.08
CA VAL A 190 -4.59 -4.98 -2.51
C VAL A 190 -3.71 -6.18 -2.82
N ILE A 191 -4.10 -7.01 -3.76
CA ILE A 191 -3.35 -8.20 -4.17
C ILE A 191 -2.97 -8.07 -5.65
N THR A 192 -1.72 -8.39 -5.99
CA THR A 192 -1.36 -8.65 -7.38
C THR A 192 -1.16 -10.14 -7.60
N THR A 193 -1.71 -10.66 -8.67
CA THR A 193 -1.61 -12.08 -9.01
C THR A 193 -1.63 -12.29 -10.53
N ASN A 194 -1.04 -13.38 -10.98
CA ASN A 194 -1.17 -13.85 -12.35
C ASN A 194 -2.12 -15.07 -12.45
N ARG A 195 -2.69 -15.51 -11.32
CA ARG A 195 -3.56 -16.68 -11.22
C ARG A 195 -5.00 -16.27 -10.95
N PRO A 196 -5.97 -16.73 -11.74
CA PRO A 196 -7.38 -16.55 -11.40
C PRO A 196 -7.72 -17.33 -10.12
N PHE A 197 -8.76 -16.90 -9.42
CA PHE A 197 -9.17 -17.53 -8.15
C PHE A 197 -9.48 -19.02 -8.29
N SER A 198 -9.94 -19.48 -9.46
CA SER A 198 -10.17 -20.90 -9.76
C SER A 198 -8.92 -21.78 -9.62
N GLU A 199 -7.73 -21.20 -9.78
CA GLU A 199 -6.46 -21.91 -9.66
C GLU A 199 -5.86 -21.87 -8.25
N TRP A 200 -6.44 -21.10 -7.32
CA TRP A 200 -5.85 -20.92 -5.98
C TRP A 200 -5.84 -22.20 -5.14
N ALA A 201 -6.81 -23.10 -5.35
CA ALA A 201 -6.79 -24.41 -4.69
C ALA A 201 -5.51 -25.20 -5.03
N ALA A 202 -5.07 -25.14 -6.28
CA ALA A 202 -3.80 -25.77 -6.70
C ALA A 202 -2.58 -25.03 -6.16
N VAL A 203 -2.61 -23.69 -6.11
CA VAL A 203 -1.52 -22.86 -5.56
C VAL A 203 -1.27 -23.16 -4.08
N PHE A 204 -2.32 -23.42 -3.31
CA PHE A 204 -2.26 -23.71 -1.88
C PHE A 204 -2.36 -25.23 -1.56
N GLN A 205 -2.01 -26.09 -2.52
CA GLN A 205 -1.98 -27.55 -2.36
C GLN A 205 -3.28 -28.12 -1.72
N SER A 206 -4.42 -27.59 -2.15
CA SER A 206 -5.75 -27.98 -1.65
C SER A 206 -5.92 -27.83 -0.13
N ALA A 207 -5.27 -26.85 0.49
CA ALA A 207 -5.47 -26.57 1.91
C ALA A 207 -6.95 -26.32 2.22
N THR A 208 -7.45 -26.89 3.31
CA THR A 208 -8.87 -26.84 3.70
C THR A 208 -9.38 -25.42 3.94
N CYS A 209 -8.51 -24.49 4.31
CA CYS A 209 -8.86 -23.09 4.57
C CYS A 209 -9.09 -22.25 3.29
N VAL A 210 -8.70 -22.73 2.10
CA VAL A 210 -8.72 -21.93 0.85
C VAL A 210 -10.13 -21.50 0.46
N GLY A 211 -11.12 -22.36 0.62
CA GLY A 211 -12.51 -22.00 0.34
C GLY A 211 -12.98 -20.81 1.19
N THR A 212 -12.74 -20.88 2.50
CA THR A 212 -13.11 -19.78 3.42
C THR A 212 -12.22 -18.53 3.23
N LEU A 213 -10.96 -18.72 2.85
CA LEU A 213 -10.07 -17.62 2.48
C LEU A 213 -10.64 -16.83 1.30
N LEU A 214 -11.03 -17.53 0.23
CA LEU A 214 -11.61 -16.93 -0.97
C LEU A 214 -12.95 -16.27 -0.68
N ASP A 215 -13.82 -16.92 0.08
CA ASP A 215 -15.11 -16.35 0.49
C ASP A 215 -14.91 -14.98 1.17
N ARG A 216 -14.01 -14.89 2.14
CA ARG A 216 -13.72 -13.63 2.83
C ARG A 216 -13.06 -12.58 1.94
N LEU A 217 -12.13 -12.99 1.09
CA LEU A 217 -11.41 -12.08 0.20
C LEU A 217 -12.35 -11.50 -0.87
N CYS A 218 -13.24 -12.35 -1.42
CA CYS A 218 -14.14 -12.00 -2.52
C CYS A 218 -15.46 -11.39 -2.06
N HIS A 219 -15.78 -11.42 -0.78
CA HIS A 219 -17.04 -10.87 -0.26
C HIS A 219 -17.24 -9.40 -0.65
N ARG A 220 -16.17 -8.59 -0.64
CA ARG A 220 -16.12 -7.24 -1.20
C ARG A 220 -14.82 -7.08 -1.95
N VAL A 221 -14.84 -7.19 -3.26
CA VAL A 221 -13.66 -7.14 -4.10
C VAL A 221 -13.93 -6.42 -5.42
N GLU A 222 -13.00 -5.54 -5.79
CA GLU A 222 -12.88 -5.00 -7.14
C GLU A 222 -11.74 -5.72 -7.85
N ILE A 223 -11.97 -6.21 -9.07
CA ILE A 223 -10.98 -6.94 -9.85
C ILE A 223 -10.60 -6.12 -11.07
N VAL A 224 -9.38 -5.62 -11.09
CA VAL A 224 -8.78 -4.98 -12.27
C VAL A 224 -8.07 -6.05 -13.08
N GLN A 225 -8.71 -6.46 -14.17
CA GLN A 225 -8.10 -7.41 -15.10
C GLN A 225 -7.23 -6.66 -16.12
N ILE A 226 -5.97 -7.06 -16.23
CA ILE A 226 -5.00 -6.46 -17.12
C ILE A 226 -4.50 -7.55 -18.08
N ALA A 227 -4.74 -7.37 -19.39
CA ALA A 227 -4.23 -8.29 -20.39
C ALA A 227 -3.22 -7.57 -21.32
N GLY A 228 -2.20 -8.26 -21.74
CA GLY A 228 -1.16 -7.69 -22.62
C GLY A 228 0.13 -8.49 -22.55
N GLU A 229 1.11 -8.01 -23.32
CA GLU A 229 2.45 -8.55 -23.32
C GLU A 229 3.30 -7.92 -22.22
N SER A 230 4.44 -8.56 -21.92
CA SER A 230 5.34 -8.05 -20.90
C SER A 230 6.05 -6.76 -21.34
N TRP A 231 5.83 -5.66 -20.64
CA TRP A 231 6.58 -4.42 -20.83
C TRP A 231 8.10 -4.63 -20.65
N ARG A 232 8.49 -5.46 -19.69
CA ARG A 232 9.91 -5.77 -19.45
C ARG A 232 10.56 -6.43 -20.65
N LEU A 233 9.82 -7.30 -21.34
CA LEU A 233 10.31 -7.97 -22.56
C LEU A 233 10.43 -6.95 -23.71
N LYS A 234 9.41 -6.10 -23.90
CA LYS A 234 9.43 -5.01 -24.89
C LYS A 234 10.64 -4.08 -24.66
N GLU A 235 10.81 -3.59 -23.43
CA GLU A 235 11.93 -2.71 -23.08
C GLU A 235 13.30 -3.38 -23.31
N SER A 236 13.42 -4.67 -23.02
CA SER A 236 14.64 -5.44 -23.28
C SER A 236 14.94 -5.57 -24.78
N MET A 237 13.92 -5.85 -25.59
CA MET A 237 14.06 -5.93 -27.06
C MET A 237 14.46 -4.58 -27.66
N GLU A 238 13.82 -3.48 -27.23
CA GLU A 238 14.16 -2.12 -27.67
C GLU A 238 15.60 -1.71 -27.29
N ARG A 239 16.05 -2.08 -26.10
CA ARG A 239 17.45 -1.86 -25.67
C ARG A 239 18.45 -2.66 -26.53
N SER A 240 18.10 -3.90 -26.88
CA SER A 240 18.94 -4.76 -27.69
C SER A 240 19.01 -4.31 -29.16
N ALA A 241 17.96 -3.66 -29.65
CA ALA A 241 17.88 -3.11 -31.01
C ALA A 241 18.65 -1.78 -31.17
N ARG A 242 19.00 -1.09 -30.08
CA ARG A 242 19.80 0.16 -30.14
C ARG A 242 21.25 -0.18 -30.51
N PRO A 243 21.83 0.43 -31.59
CA PRO A 243 23.24 0.22 -31.95
C PRO A 243 24.12 0.58 -30.75
N ARG A 244 25.01 -0.34 -30.35
CA ARG A 244 26.04 -0.02 -29.35
C ARG A 244 27.04 0.94 -30.00
N THR A 245 26.93 2.24 -29.74
CA THR A 245 27.99 3.21 -30.06
C THR A 245 29.20 2.88 -29.20
N ARG A 246 30.18 2.19 -29.82
CA ARG A 246 31.50 2.02 -29.22
C ARG A 246 32.15 3.40 -29.11
N PRO A 247 32.66 3.82 -27.95
CA PRO A 247 33.45 5.05 -27.88
C PRO A 247 34.68 4.87 -28.79
N PRO A 248 35.14 5.93 -29.49
CA PRO A 248 36.31 5.86 -30.32
C PRO A 248 37.53 5.41 -29.47
N ARG A 249 38.23 4.38 -29.92
CA ARG A 249 39.52 4.02 -29.34
C ARG A 249 40.48 5.20 -29.60
N ASN A 250 40.96 5.84 -28.53
CA ASN A 250 42.07 6.78 -28.64
C ASN A 250 43.26 6.01 -29.20
N PRO A 251 43.87 6.48 -30.30
CA PRO A 251 45.16 5.93 -30.75
C PRO A 251 46.25 6.35 -29.76
N THR A 252 46.97 5.39 -29.24
CA THR A 252 48.26 5.57 -28.54
C THR A 252 49.30 6.08 -29.48
#